data_fa4ba161e789b9c13461e184cf4b81e5
#
_entry.id   fa4ba161e789b9c13461e184cf4b81e5
#
_cell.length_a   1.000
_cell.length_b   1.000
_cell.length_c   1.000
_cell.angle_alpha   90.00
_cell.angle_beta   90.00
_cell.angle_gamma   90.00
#
_symmetry.space_group_name_H-M   'P 1'
#
loop_
_entity.id
_entity.type
_entity.pdbx_description
1 polymer ?
#
loop_
_entity_poly.entity_id
_entity_poly.type
_entity_poly.pdbx_seq_one_letter_code
_entity_poly.pdbx_strand_id
1 'polypeptide(L)'
;MNNIQVRESAGWDTDSQGKKWEDYDTIVCPDGQTIDMNQLIDEQQRAKAALVHIMPVFNGFVNKLRHVYTFRVPTQATDGYNIFINPQFTYNLDLTGKVFVMAHEIMHCLLNHLRRGKGHDPERSNIAADYEVNITLADMGLIKPAAIAKLGGLIDSKYSSWGYEKIYDDNPSANNSSNMNNQNQAKQAEQNQQNQQGDNSGSGGNQEISADYKAGWNQAMEDYKNGKLKL
;
A
#
# COMPACT_ATOMS: atom_id res chain seq x y z
N MET A 1 -22.27 7.68 20.54
CA MET A 1 -21.11 7.38 19.66
C MET A 1 -20.67 5.96 19.99
N ASN A 2 -20.84 5.02 19.06
CA ASN A 2 -20.45 3.63 19.29
C ASN A 2 -19.01 3.44 18.81
N ASN A 3 -18.07 3.53 19.74
CA ASN A 3 -16.67 3.17 19.46
C ASN A 3 -16.53 1.65 19.53
N ILE A 4 -16.19 1.01 18.42
CA ILE A 4 -15.89 -0.41 18.38
C ILE A 4 -14.39 -0.62 18.23
N GLN A 5 -13.85 -1.50 19.08
CA GLN A 5 -12.48 -2.01 18.90
C GLN A 5 -12.46 -3.08 17.80
N VAL A 6 -11.53 -2.92 16.86
CA VAL A 6 -11.25 -3.91 15.82
C VAL A 6 -10.67 -5.16 16.49
N ARG A 7 -11.46 -6.20 16.66
CA ARG A 7 -11.00 -7.46 17.27
C ARG A 7 -10.95 -8.64 16.32
N GLU A 8 -11.92 -8.74 15.41
CA GLU A 8 -11.97 -9.77 14.34
C GLU A 8 -13.08 -9.41 13.35
N SER A 9 -12.85 -9.62 12.06
CA SER A 9 -13.88 -9.40 11.04
C SER A 9 -14.51 -10.71 10.59
N ALA A 10 -15.85 -10.77 10.55
CA ALA A 10 -16.58 -11.94 10.04
C ALA A 10 -16.56 -12.01 8.51
N GLY A 11 -16.38 -10.89 7.83
CA GLY A 11 -16.28 -10.73 6.38
C GLY A 11 -15.09 -9.85 5.97
N TRP A 12 -14.94 -9.57 4.68
CA TRP A 12 -13.88 -8.70 4.19
C TRP A 12 -14.08 -7.24 4.60
N ASP A 13 -15.31 -6.79 4.62
CA ASP A 13 -15.73 -5.40 4.85
C ASP A 13 -16.52 -5.21 6.16
N THR A 14 -16.63 -6.26 6.98
CA THR A 14 -17.47 -6.27 8.18
C THR A 14 -16.70 -6.64 9.43
N ASP A 15 -17.21 -6.19 10.56
CA ASP A 15 -16.80 -6.64 11.89
C ASP A 15 -17.31 -8.05 12.22
N SER A 16 -17.06 -8.53 13.44
CA SER A 16 -17.52 -9.84 13.93
C SER A 16 -19.05 -9.98 14.04
N GLN A 17 -19.78 -8.87 13.98
CA GLN A 17 -21.25 -8.82 14.03
C GLN A 17 -21.89 -8.66 12.64
N GLY A 18 -21.05 -8.56 11.57
CA GLY A 18 -21.50 -8.39 10.19
C GLY A 18 -21.84 -6.95 9.80
N LYS A 19 -21.51 -5.96 10.65
CA LYS A 19 -21.68 -4.54 10.31
C LYS A 19 -20.46 -4.08 9.51
N LYS A 20 -20.69 -3.35 8.41
CA LYS A 20 -19.62 -2.84 7.58
C LYS A 20 -18.81 -1.76 8.30
N TRP A 21 -17.50 -1.74 8.03
CA TRP A 21 -16.60 -0.73 8.59
C TRP A 21 -16.98 0.70 8.14
N GLU A 22 -17.48 0.85 6.93
CA GLU A 22 -17.95 2.14 6.39
C GLU A 22 -19.22 2.69 7.06
N ASP A 23 -19.96 1.85 7.79
CA ASP A 23 -21.18 2.24 8.49
C ASP A 23 -20.95 2.77 9.92
N TYR A 24 -19.68 2.84 10.35
CA TYR A 24 -19.30 3.42 11.63
C TYR A 24 -18.91 4.88 11.50
N ASP A 25 -19.31 5.72 12.45
CA ASP A 25 -18.81 7.09 12.53
C ASP A 25 -17.34 7.11 12.93
N THR A 26 -16.96 6.26 13.89
CA THR A 26 -15.59 6.14 14.40
C THR A 26 -15.21 4.71 14.69
N ILE A 27 -13.94 4.38 14.46
CA ILE A 27 -13.33 3.07 14.77
C ILE A 27 -12.13 3.30 15.67
N VAL A 28 -11.97 2.45 16.70
CA VAL A 28 -10.77 2.44 17.56
C VAL A 28 -9.89 1.26 17.15
N CYS A 29 -8.69 1.54 16.66
CA CYS A 29 -7.71 0.56 16.25
C CYS A 29 -7.05 -0.13 17.47
N PRO A 30 -6.37 -1.29 17.26
CA PRO A 30 -5.72 -2.03 18.34
C PRO A 30 -4.64 -1.23 19.09
N ASP A 31 -3.98 -0.29 18.42
CA ASP A 31 -2.99 0.63 19.01
C ASP A 31 -3.60 1.81 19.76
N GLY A 32 -4.94 1.91 19.79
CA GLY A 32 -5.68 3.00 20.43
C GLY A 32 -5.95 4.20 19.53
N GLN A 33 -5.49 4.21 18.28
CA GLN A 33 -5.82 5.28 17.34
C GLN A 33 -7.33 5.28 17.05
N THR A 34 -7.94 6.46 17.09
CA THR A 34 -9.33 6.66 16.69
C THR A 34 -9.38 7.19 15.27
N ILE A 35 -10.15 6.52 14.41
CA ILE A 35 -10.36 6.89 13.00
C ILE A 35 -11.79 7.44 12.87
N ASP A 36 -11.92 8.65 12.36
CA ASP A 36 -13.18 9.20 11.85
C ASP A 36 -13.42 8.64 10.43
N MET A 37 -14.39 7.73 10.32
CA MET A 37 -14.69 7.05 9.05
C MET A 37 -15.35 7.99 8.05
N ASN A 38 -16.17 8.94 8.50
CA ASN A 38 -16.78 9.93 7.61
C ASN A 38 -15.70 10.83 6.98
N GLN A 39 -14.73 11.29 7.80
CA GLN A 39 -13.58 12.03 7.29
C GLN A 39 -12.76 11.20 6.31
N LEU A 40 -12.45 9.94 6.64
CA LEU A 40 -11.66 9.05 5.77
C LEU A 40 -12.36 8.84 4.43
N ILE A 41 -13.66 8.56 4.42
CA ILE A 41 -14.45 8.34 3.21
C ILE A 41 -14.45 9.61 2.35
N ASP A 42 -14.67 10.78 2.95
CA ASP A 42 -14.66 12.07 2.23
C ASP A 42 -13.28 12.37 1.62
N GLU A 43 -12.20 12.13 2.36
CA GLU A 43 -10.83 12.28 1.85
C GLU A 43 -10.51 11.30 0.72
N GLN A 44 -11.04 10.07 0.77
CA GLN A 44 -10.93 9.11 -0.35
C GLN A 44 -11.68 9.60 -1.60
N GLN A 45 -12.85 10.22 -1.46
CA GLN A 45 -13.56 10.82 -2.60
C GLN A 45 -12.78 12.00 -3.19
N ARG A 46 -12.14 12.82 -2.35
CA ARG A 46 -11.24 13.88 -2.81
C ARG A 46 -10.03 13.32 -3.55
N ALA A 47 -9.43 12.24 -3.05
CA ALA A 47 -8.33 11.56 -3.73
C ALA A 47 -8.75 11.00 -5.10
N LYS A 48 -9.94 10.41 -5.20
CA LYS A 48 -10.53 9.98 -6.48
C LYS A 48 -10.64 11.14 -7.47
N ALA A 49 -11.23 12.25 -7.04
CA ALA A 49 -11.44 13.42 -7.88
C ALA A 49 -10.09 14.00 -8.33
N ALA A 50 -9.12 14.11 -7.42
CA ALA A 50 -7.77 14.59 -7.71
C ALA A 50 -7.06 13.67 -8.73
N LEU A 51 -7.12 12.35 -8.55
CA LEU A 51 -6.50 11.39 -9.47
C LEU A 51 -7.08 11.51 -10.88
N VAL A 52 -8.40 11.57 -11.01
CA VAL A 52 -9.07 11.73 -12.32
C VAL A 52 -8.73 13.07 -12.97
N HIS A 53 -8.60 14.13 -12.17
CA HIS A 53 -8.21 15.45 -12.68
C HIS A 53 -6.76 15.48 -13.18
N ILE A 54 -5.83 14.90 -12.42
CA ILE A 54 -4.40 14.87 -12.78
C ILE A 54 -4.15 13.87 -13.92
N MET A 55 -4.81 12.73 -13.88
CA MET A 55 -4.64 11.61 -14.80
C MET A 55 -5.98 11.06 -15.28
N PRO A 56 -6.60 11.67 -16.31
CA PRO A 56 -7.92 11.26 -16.81
C PRO A 56 -8.01 9.80 -17.27
N VAL A 57 -6.91 9.17 -17.63
CA VAL A 57 -6.83 7.76 -18.04
C VAL A 57 -7.34 6.81 -16.93
N PHE A 58 -7.23 7.20 -15.66
CA PHE A 58 -7.72 6.40 -14.55
C PHE A 58 -9.24 6.45 -14.35
N ASN A 59 -9.96 7.38 -14.99
CA ASN A 59 -11.40 7.61 -14.75
C ASN A 59 -12.25 6.33 -14.87
N GLY A 60 -11.98 5.51 -15.89
CA GLY A 60 -12.72 4.26 -16.11
C GLY A 60 -12.56 3.26 -14.95
N PHE A 61 -11.38 3.14 -14.37
CA PHE A 61 -11.08 2.23 -13.28
C PHE A 61 -11.54 2.78 -11.94
N VAL A 62 -11.26 4.05 -11.65
CA VAL A 62 -11.68 4.74 -10.42
C VAL A 62 -13.19 4.60 -10.18
N ASN A 63 -14.00 4.63 -11.24
CA ASN A 63 -15.46 4.53 -11.14
C ASN A 63 -16.00 3.09 -11.17
N LYS A 64 -15.21 2.12 -11.65
CA LYS A 64 -15.66 0.71 -11.75
C LYS A 64 -15.23 -0.12 -10.54
N LEU A 65 -14.07 0.15 -9.96
CA LEU A 65 -13.58 -0.58 -8.81
C LEU A 65 -14.38 -0.19 -7.56
N ARG A 66 -14.86 -1.19 -6.83
CA ARG A 66 -15.52 -0.98 -5.55
C ARG A 66 -14.48 -0.71 -4.47
N HIS A 67 -14.73 0.28 -3.63
CA HIS A 67 -13.94 0.51 -2.42
C HIS A 67 -14.48 -0.34 -1.29
N VAL A 68 -13.62 -1.12 -0.65
CA VAL A 68 -13.94 -2.06 0.43
C VAL A 68 -13.03 -1.76 1.61
N TYR A 69 -13.56 -1.16 2.65
CA TYR A 69 -12.80 -0.89 3.87
C TYR A 69 -12.61 -2.18 4.66
N THR A 70 -11.36 -2.49 5.03
CA THR A 70 -11.03 -3.75 5.71
C THR A 70 -9.71 -3.66 6.45
N PHE A 71 -9.59 -4.36 7.58
CA PHE A 71 -8.35 -4.53 8.32
C PHE A 71 -7.59 -5.81 7.91
N ARG A 72 -8.08 -6.54 6.91
CA ARG A 72 -7.44 -7.79 6.44
C ARG A 72 -6.25 -7.58 5.51
N VAL A 73 -6.08 -6.37 5.00
CA VAL A 73 -4.90 -5.96 4.26
C VAL A 73 -4.12 -4.94 5.08
N PRO A 74 -2.78 -4.95 5.01
CA PRO A 74 -1.98 -4.02 5.82
C PRO A 74 -2.06 -2.57 5.30
N THR A 75 -2.26 -2.40 3.99
CA THR A 75 -2.28 -1.09 3.31
C THR A 75 -3.52 -0.98 2.41
N GLN A 76 -3.32 -1.07 1.11
CA GLN A 76 -4.37 -1.27 0.12
C GLN A 76 -3.98 -2.48 -0.74
N ALA A 77 -4.97 -3.06 -1.43
CA ALA A 77 -4.78 -4.16 -2.36
C ALA A 77 -5.90 -4.17 -3.39
N THR A 78 -5.71 -4.86 -4.52
CA THR A 78 -6.77 -5.07 -5.51
C THR A 78 -6.88 -6.51 -5.96
N ASP A 79 -8.11 -6.95 -6.25
CA ASP A 79 -8.43 -8.20 -6.92
C ASP A 79 -8.89 -8.00 -8.38
N GLY A 80 -8.79 -6.76 -8.89
CA GLY A 80 -9.27 -6.37 -10.22
C GLY A 80 -10.73 -5.93 -10.28
N TYR A 81 -11.51 -6.13 -9.21
CA TYR A 81 -12.90 -5.70 -9.06
C TYR A 81 -13.08 -4.73 -7.88
N ASN A 82 -12.27 -4.92 -6.85
CA ASN A 82 -12.28 -4.15 -5.63
C ASN A 82 -10.93 -3.50 -5.38
N ILE A 83 -10.93 -2.37 -4.68
CA ILE A 83 -9.79 -1.84 -3.94
C ILE A 83 -10.09 -2.05 -2.47
N PHE A 84 -9.32 -2.92 -1.83
CA PHE A 84 -9.35 -3.15 -0.39
C PHE A 84 -8.54 -2.07 0.29
N ILE A 85 -9.13 -1.38 1.23
CA ILE A 85 -8.57 -0.17 1.86
C ILE A 85 -8.43 -0.44 3.36
N ASN A 86 -7.19 -0.48 3.86
CA ASN A 86 -6.99 -0.48 5.30
C ASN A 86 -7.29 0.93 5.85
N PRO A 87 -8.29 1.09 6.74
CA PRO A 87 -8.66 2.40 7.26
C PRO A 87 -7.52 3.07 8.04
N GLN A 88 -6.79 2.32 8.87
CA GLN A 88 -5.71 2.86 9.71
C GLN A 88 -4.53 3.36 8.88
N PHE A 89 -4.07 2.57 7.93
CA PHE A 89 -3.02 2.98 7.01
C PHE A 89 -3.42 4.22 6.22
N THR A 90 -4.61 4.18 5.62
CA THR A 90 -5.06 5.23 4.71
C THR A 90 -5.38 6.54 5.43
N TYR A 91 -5.90 6.48 6.66
CA TYR A 91 -6.19 7.67 7.47
C TYR A 91 -4.93 8.49 7.75
N ASN A 92 -3.79 7.83 7.93
CA ASN A 92 -2.51 8.46 8.23
C ASN A 92 -1.79 9.06 7.00
N LEU A 93 -2.30 8.82 5.77
CA LEU A 93 -1.75 9.41 4.56
C LEU A 93 -2.28 10.83 4.34
N ASP A 94 -1.43 11.70 3.82
CA ASP A 94 -1.88 12.97 3.23
C ASP A 94 -2.62 12.73 1.89
N LEU A 95 -3.18 13.77 1.31
CA LEU A 95 -3.92 13.67 0.04
C LEU A 95 -3.04 13.09 -1.08
N THR A 96 -1.77 13.50 -1.16
CA THR A 96 -0.83 13.01 -2.18
C THR A 96 -0.58 11.52 -2.02
N GLY A 97 -0.38 11.05 -0.78
CA GLY A 97 -0.24 9.64 -0.45
C GLY A 97 -1.49 8.84 -0.81
N LYS A 98 -2.68 9.35 -0.49
CA LYS A 98 -3.96 8.71 -0.85
C LYS A 98 -4.14 8.58 -2.36
N VAL A 99 -3.82 9.63 -3.12
CA VAL A 99 -3.85 9.62 -4.59
C VAL A 99 -2.86 8.60 -5.15
N PHE A 100 -1.63 8.59 -4.63
CA PHE A 100 -0.61 7.65 -5.08
C PHE A 100 -1.00 6.20 -4.84
N VAL A 101 -1.41 5.85 -3.60
CA VAL A 101 -1.75 4.45 -3.28
C VAL A 101 -2.96 3.98 -4.10
N MET A 102 -3.96 4.83 -4.30
CA MET A 102 -5.09 4.51 -5.18
C MET A 102 -4.65 4.30 -6.64
N ALA A 103 -3.78 5.16 -7.18
CA ALA A 103 -3.24 5.00 -8.52
C ALA A 103 -2.41 3.72 -8.64
N HIS A 104 -1.66 3.35 -7.60
CA HIS A 104 -0.87 2.13 -7.53
C HIS A 104 -1.76 0.88 -7.71
N GLU A 105 -2.84 0.76 -6.94
CA GLU A 105 -3.77 -0.36 -7.07
C GLU A 105 -4.44 -0.43 -8.45
N ILE A 106 -4.81 0.71 -9.01
CA ILE A 106 -5.38 0.78 -10.36
C ILE A 106 -4.35 0.36 -11.42
N MET A 107 -3.07 0.72 -11.24
CA MET A 107 -2.00 0.32 -12.16
C MET A 107 -1.79 -1.19 -12.18
N HIS A 108 -1.94 -1.91 -11.06
CA HIS A 108 -1.93 -3.36 -11.08
C HIS A 108 -3.01 -3.93 -12.01
N CYS A 109 -4.19 -3.33 -12.04
CA CYS A 109 -5.26 -3.73 -12.97
C CYS A 109 -4.92 -3.37 -14.42
N LEU A 110 -4.43 -2.15 -14.68
CA LEU A 110 -4.05 -1.66 -16.00
C LEU A 110 -2.93 -2.49 -16.62
N LEU A 111 -1.90 -2.79 -15.84
CA LEU A 111 -0.75 -3.61 -16.26
C LEU A 111 -1.04 -5.11 -16.23
N ASN A 112 -2.27 -5.50 -15.82
CA ASN A 112 -2.74 -6.89 -15.80
C ASN A 112 -1.86 -7.82 -14.94
N HIS A 113 -1.34 -7.32 -13.82
CA HIS A 113 -0.41 -8.05 -12.94
C HIS A 113 -1.02 -9.31 -12.35
N LEU A 114 -2.31 -9.28 -11.99
CA LEU A 114 -3.04 -10.44 -11.47
C LEU A 114 -3.02 -11.64 -12.42
N ARG A 115 -3.04 -11.38 -13.73
CA ARG A 115 -2.94 -12.41 -14.76
C ARG A 115 -1.49 -12.76 -15.08
N ARG A 116 -0.61 -11.76 -15.22
CA ARG A 116 0.82 -11.95 -15.57
C ARG A 116 1.56 -12.70 -14.47
N GLY A 117 1.22 -12.47 -13.19
CA GLY A 117 1.77 -13.19 -12.05
C GLY A 117 1.26 -14.62 -11.85
N LYS A 118 0.28 -15.07 -12.65
CA LYS A 118 -0.31 -16.40 -12.47
C LYS A 118 0.70 -17.50 -12.77
N GLY A 119 0.96 -18.34 -11.76
CA GLY A 119 1.95 -19.43 -11.85
C GLY A 119 3.37 -19.03 -11.45
N HIS A 120 3.61 -17.77 -11.13
CA HIS A 120 4.85 -17.27 -10.54
C HIS A 120 4.85 -17.41 -9.02
N ASP A 121 6.03 -17.31 -8.40
CA ASP A 121 6.14 -17.16 -6.95
C ASP A 121 5.43 -15.86 -6.51
N PRO A 122 4.46 -15.93 -5.59
CA PRO A 122 3.62 -14.78 -5.29
C PRO A 122 4.38 -13.58 -4.70
N GLU A 123 5.35 -13.82 -3.80
CA GLU A 123 6.12 -12.74 -3.17
C GLU A 123 7.02 -12.04 -4.18
N ARG A 124 7.76 -12.83 -4.96
CA ARG A 124 8.62 -12.31 -6.03
C ARG A 124 7.82 -11.60 -7.12
N SER A 125 6.63 -12.14 -7.45
CA SER A 125 5.68 -11.53 -8.39
C SER A 125 5.21 -10.17 -7.92
N ASN A 126 4.83 -10.06 -6.65
CA ASN A 126 4.41 -8.79 -6.08
C ASN A 126 5.52 -7.73 -6.09
N ILE A 127 6.73 -8.12 -5.65
CA ILE A 127 7.89 -7.22 -5.68
C ILE A 127 8.16 -6.70 -7.09
N ALA A 128 8.12 -7.58 -8.10
CA ALA A 128 8.35 -7.18 -9.49
C ALA A 128 7.25 -6.26 -10.02
N ALA A 129 5.99 -6.54 -9.68
CA ALA A 129 4.85 -5.73 -10.05
C ALA A 129 4.90 -4.34 -9.40
N ASP A 130 5.27 -4.27 -8.12
CA ASP A 130 5.40 -3.00 -7.39
C ASP A 130 6.51 -2.12 -7.97
N TYR A 131 7.65 -2.69 -8.36
CA TYR A 131 8.68 -1.92 -9.06
C TYR A 131 8.17 -1.37 -10.39
N GLU A 132 7.47 -2.18 -11.23
CA GLU A 132 6.92 -1.71 -12.50
C GLU A 132 5.90 -0.59 -12.28
N VAL A 133 4.98 -0.76 -11.32
CA VAL A 133 3.96 0.25 -10.99
C VAL A 133 4.60 1.54 -10.52
N ASN A 134 5.47 1.46 -9.51
CA ASN A 134 6.02 2.64 -8.86
C ASN A 134 6.88 3.48 -9.80
N ILE A 135 7.71 2.82 -10.63
CA ILE A 135 8.52 3.49 -11.65
C ILE A 135 7.63 4.13 -12.71
N THR A 136 6.60 3.40 -13.18
CA THR A 136 5.66 3.93 -14.18
C THR A 136 4.94 5.17 -13.67
N LEU A 137 4.44 5.16 -12.43
CA LEU A 137 3.79 6.33 -11.82
C LEU A 137 4.75 7.51 -11.64
N ALA A 138 6.01 7.24 -11.32
CA ALA A 138 7.05 8.27 -11.25
C ALA A 138 7.37 8.86 -12.64
N ASP A 139 7.54 8.02 -13.65
CA ASP A 139 7.80 8.43 -15.04
C ASP A 139 6.61 9.21 -15.65
N MET A 140 5.39 8.87 -15.26
CA MET A 140 4.18 9.64 -15.60
C MET A 140 4.09 10.99 -14.85
N GLY A 141 4.97 11.25 -13.91
CA GLY A 141 5.00 12.50 -13.13
C GLY A 141 3.95 12.61 -12.02
N LEU A 142 3.26 11.52 -11.65
CA LEU A 142 2.26 11.55 -10.59
C LEU A 142 2.90 11.79 -9.22
N ILE A 143 4.06 11.21 -8.98
CA ILE A 143 4.77 11.28 -7.71
C ILE A 143 6.29 11.21 -7.92
N LYS A 144 7.06 11.86 -7.06
CA LYS A 144 8.53 11.79 -7.13
C LYS A 144 9.05 10.49 -6.51
N PRO A 145 10.12 9.87 -7.07
CA PRO A 145 10.73 8.65 -6.51
C PRO A 145 11.05 8.74 -5.01
N ALA A 146 11.57 9.88 -4.56
CA ALA A 146 11.86 10.11 -3.13
C ALA A 146 10.61 10.06 -2.25
N ALA A 147 9.45 10.49 -2.75
CA ALA A 147 8.18 10.40 -2.01
C ALA A 147 7.65 8.96 -1.96
N ILE A 148 7.83 8.18 -3.04
CA ILE A 148 7.52 6.73 -3.04
C ILE A 148 8.35 6.02 -1.98
N ALA A 149 9.66 6.25 -1.95
CA ALA A 149 10.56 5.66 -0.96
C ALA A 149 10.17 6.05 0.48
N LYS A 150 9.76 7.31 0.70
CA LYS A 150 9.29 7.80 2.00
C LYS A 150 8.01 7.09 2.46
N LEU A 151 7.14 6.69 1.55
CA LEU A 151 5.94 5.89 1.82
C LEU A 151 6.23 4.39 1.98
N GLY A 152 7.51 3.97 1.90
CA GLY A 152 7.92 2.56 1.98
C GLY A 152 7.76 1.79 0.67
N GLY A 153 7.41 2.47 -0.44
CA GLY A 153 7.27 1.84 -1.75
C GLY A 153 8.62 1.45 -2.37
N LEU A 154 8.62 0.37 -3.12
CA LEU A 154 9.80 -0.13 -3.85
C LEU A 154 10.08 0.76 -5.06
N ILE A 155 11.27 1.33 -5.13
CA ILE A 155 11.70 2.16 -6.26
C ILE A 155 13.20 1.98 -6.51
N ASP A 156 13.56 1.67 -7.77
CA ASP A 156 14.93 1.58 -8.23
C ASP A 156 14.99 2.00 -9.69
N SER A 157 15.78 3.03 -10.00
CA SER A 157 15.95 3.56 -11.35
C SER A 157 16.49 2.53 -12.35
N LYS A 158 17.13 1.47 -11.90
CA LYS A 158 17.57 0.33 -12.71
C LYS A 158 16.42 -0.29 -13.51
N TYR A 159 15.20 -0.27 -12.95
CA TYR A 159 14.02 -0.87 -13.57
C TYR A 159 13.24 0.09 -14.48
N SER A 160 13.75 1.31 -14.71
CA SER A 160 13.13 2.23 -15.65
C SER A 160 12.98 1.59 -17.04
N SER A 161 11.79 1.68 -17.61
CA SER A 161 11.41 1.06 -18.90
C SER A 161 11.48 -0.48 -18.93
N TRP A 162 11.55 -1.14 -17.77
CA TRP A 162 11.44 -2.60 -17.69
C TRP A 162 10.00 -3.00 -17.42
N GLY A 163 9.54 -4.07 -18.13
CA GLY A 163 8.27 -4.72 -17.81
C GLY A 163 8.41 -5.75 -16.69
N TYR A 164 7.26 -6.11 -16.11
CA TYR A 164 7.12 -7.05 -15.00
C TYR A 164 7.96 -8.33 -15.16
N GLU A 165 7.92 -8.99 -16.31
CA GLU A 165 8.61 -10.28 -16.53
C GLU A 165 10.12 -10.12 -16.40
N LYS A 166 10.66 -9.04 -16.98
CA LYS A 166 12.09 -8.75 -16.89
C LYS A 166 12.53 -8.42 -15.48
N ILE A 167 11.69 -7.68 -14.73
CA ILE A 167 11.96 -7.36 -13.33
C ILE A 167 11.85 -8.63 -12.48
N TYR A 168 10.85 -9.47 -12.76
CA TYR A 168 10.67 -10.75 -12.08
C TYR A 168 11.88 -11.65 -12.25
N ASP A 169 12.44 -11.76 -13.46
CA ASP A 169 13.61 -12.60 -13.75
C ASP A 169 14.89 -12.09 -13.09
N ASP A 170 15.04 -10.75 -13.01
CA ASP A 170 16.20 -10.08 -12.43
C ASP A 170 16.15 -10.00 -10.89
N ASN A 171 14.96 -10.09 -10.30
CA ASN A 171 14.78 -9.91 -8.86
C ASN A 171 15.25 -11.18 -8.10
N PRO A 172 16.27 -11.10 -7.24
CA PRO A 172 16.68 -12.24 -6.43
C PRO A 172 15.55 -12.69 -5.52
N SER A 173 15.43 -14.02 -5.35
CA SER A 173 14.43 -14.65 -4.48
C SER A 173 14.35 -13.95 -3.12
N ALA A 174 13.17 -13.93 -2.51
CA ALA A 174 12.89 -13.33 -1.19
C ALA A 174 13.88 -13.73 -0.08
N ASN A 175 14.53 -14.87 -0.20
CA ASN A 175 15.59 -15.33 0.70
C ASN A 175 16.86 -14.43 0.72
N ASN A 176 17.02 -13.53 -0.27
CA ASN A 176 18.12 -12.53 -0.29
C ASN A 176 17.66 -11.13 0.16
N SER A 177 16.38 -10.91 0.41
CA SER A 177 15.84 -9.61 0.83
C SER A 177 16.37 -9.15 2.19
N SER A 178 16.79 -10.09 3.05
CA SER A 178 17.45 -9.78 4.32
C SER A 178 18.79 -9.04 4.15
N ASN A 179 19.51 -9.27 3.04
CA ASN A 179 20.80 -8.61 2.76
C ASN A 179 20.64 -7.22 2.10
N MET A 180 19.56 -7.00 1.32
CA MET A 180 19.31 -5.66 0.74
C MET A 180 18.83 -4.66 1.78
N ASN A 181 18.04 -5.11 2.76
CA ASN A 181 17.63 -4.24 3.89
C ASN A 181 18.81 -3.81 4.76
N ASN A 182 19.83 -4.69 4.96
CA ASN A 182 21.03 -4.34 5.70
C ASN A 182 21.92 -3.33 4.95
N GLN A 183 21.94 -3.35 3.61
CA GLN A 183 22.71 -2.36 2.84
C GLN A 183 22.02 -0.99 2.83
N ASN A 184 20.67 -0.93 2.80
CA ASN A 184 19.95 0.33 2.88
C ASN A 184 19.95 0.92 4.30
N GLN A 185 19.91 0.08 5.35
CA GLN A 185 20.09 0.52 6.74
C GLN A 185 21.52 0.97 7.01
N ALA A 186 22.54 0.30 6.44
CA ALA A 186 23.93 0.72 6.59
C ALA A 186 24.19 2.08 5.90
N LYS A 187 23.66 2.30 4.70
CA LYS A 187 23.78 3.60 4.01
C LYS A 187 23.04 4.72 4.72
N GLN A 188 21.89 4.45 5.36
CA GLN A 188 21.19 5.43 6.20
C GLN A 188 21.92 5.70 7.51
N ALA A 189 22.58 4.71 8.09
CA ALA A 189 23.40 4.89 9.29
C ALA A 189 24.66 5.73 9.03
N GLU A 190 25.31 5.57 7.87
CA GLU A 190 26.48 6.38 7.48
C GLU A 190 26.09 7.83 7.16
N GLN A 191 24.91 8.10 6.56
CA GLN A 191 24.43 9.46 6.34
C GLN A 191 24.00 10.16 7.63
N ASN A 192 23.49 9.43 8.64
CA ASN A 192 23.11 10.01 9.93
C ASN A 192 24.32 10.37 10.81
N GLN A 193 25.51 9.80 10.59
CA GLN A 193 26.71 10.18 11.35
C GLN A 193 27.36 11.49 10.86
N GLN A 194 27.05 11.96 9.66
CA GLN A 194 27.58 13.24 9.16
C GLN A 194 26.71 14.46 9.44
N ASN A 195 25.49 14.28 9.97
CA ASN A 195 24.51 15.39 10.21
C ASN A 195 24.14 15.61 11.69
N GLN A 196 25.02 15.29 12.64
CA GLN A 196 24.83 15.67 14.04
C GLN A 196 25.40 17.06 14.32
N GLN A 197 24.80 18.10 13.74
CA GLN A 197 24.78 19.45 14.32
C GLN A 197 23.58 20.22 13.70
N GLY A 198 22.52 20.39 14.50
CA GLY A 198 21.45 21.36 14.20
C GLY A 198 20.04 20.79 14.18
N ASP A 199 19.37 21.10 15.26
CA ASP A 199 17.92 21.30 15.45
C ASP A 199 17.00 20.09 15.60
N ASN A 200 16.46 20.05 16.82
CA ASN A 200 15.51 19.14 17.41
C ASN A 200 14.08 19.66 17.13
N SER A 201 13.35 19.01 16.22
CA SER A 201 11.87 18.96 16.30
C SER A 201 11.27 17.93 15.33
N GLY A 202 10.67 16.87 15.89
CA GLY A 202 9.51 16.19 15.32
C GLY A 202 9.76 15.22 14.16
N SER A 203 10.27 14.02 14.41
CA SER A 203 10.16 12.91 13.48
C SER A 203 9.96 11.59 14.23
N GLY A 204 8.73 11.34 14.64
CA GLY A 204 8.29 10.04 15.14
C GLY A 204 7.11 9.56 14.30
N GLY A 205 7.31 8.69 13.30
CA GLY A 205 6.17 8.13 12.60
C GLY A 205 6.47 7.17 11.44
N ASN A 206 7.61 7.31 10.77
CA ASN A 206 7.80 6.66 9.47
C ASN A 206 8.57 5.32 9.49
N GLN A 207 9.16 4.90 10.62
CA GLN A 207 9.88 3.62 10.70
C GLN A 207 8.95 2.46 11.12
N GLU A 208 7.93 2.70 11.91
CA GLU A 208 6.97 1.67 12.36
C GLU A 208 6.07 1.19 11.21
N ILE A 209 5.62 2.09 10.32
CA ILE A 209 4.75 1.75 9.19
C ILE A 209 5.42 0.76 8.23
N SER A 210 6.74 0.86 7.99
CA SER A 210 7.45 -0.03 7.05
C SER A 210 7.69 -1.45 7.60
N ALA A 211 7.80 -1.61 8.92
CA ALA A 211 7.95 -2.92 9.57
C ALA A 211 6.60 -3.64 9.63
N ASP A 212 5.54 -2.93 9.99
CA ASP A 212 4.17 -3.45 10.03
C ASP A 212 3.65 -3.79 8.62
N TYR A 213 4.04 -3.03 7.59
CA TYR A 213 3.76 -3.34 6.18
C TYR A 213 4.26 -4.73 5.80
N LYS A 214 5.54 -5.05 6.08
CA LYS A 214 6.10 -6.38 5.80
C LYS A 214 5.44 -7.50 6.58
N ALA A 215 5.19 -7.28 7.87
CA ALA A 215 4.56 -8.29 8.71
C ALA A 215 3.12 -8.58 8.26
N GLY A 216 2.34 -7.54 7.97
CA GLY A 216 0.96 -7.67 7.50
C GLY A 216 0.87 -8.28 6.11
N TRP A 217 1.78 -7.91 5.19
CA TRP A 217 1.86 -8.52 3.87
C TRP A 217 2.21 -10.00 3.93
N ASN A 218 3.23 -10.39 4.72
CA ASN A 218 3.62 -11.77 4.90
C ASN A 218 2.47 -12.60 5.50
N GLN A 219 1.72 -12.05 6.45
CA GLN A 219 0.55 -12.71 7.03
C GLN A 219 -0.57 -12.87 5.98
N ALA A 220 -0.88 -11.84 5.20
CA ALA A 220 -1.87 -11.90 4.14
C ALA A 220 -1.49 -12.93 3.05
N MET A 221 -0.21 -13.03 2.70
CA MET A 221 0.31 -14.01 1.76
C MET A 221 0.28 -15.44 2.32
N GLU A 222 0.55 -15.64 3.62
CA GLU A 222 0.37 -16.94 4.25
C GLU A 222 -1.11 -17.36 4.27
N ASP A 223 -2.00 -16.45 4.55
CA ASP A 223 -3.44 -16.71 4.54
C ASP A 223 -3.95 -17.03 3.13
N TYR A 224 -3.38 -16.41 2.09
CA TYR A 224 -3.62 -16.79 0.69
C TYR A 224 -3.08 -18.18 0.37
N LYS A 225 -1.81 -18.50 0.70
CA LYS A 225 -1.20 -19.81 0.51
C LYS A 225 -1.98 -20.93 1.23
N ASN A 226 -2.54 -20.60 2.40
CA ASN A 226 -3.32 -21.56 3.21
C ASN A 226 -4.80 -21.63 2.81
N GLY A 227 -5.21 -20.97 1.71
CA GLY A 227 -6.59 -20.99 1.20
C GLY A 227 -7.61 -20.26 2.09
N LYS A 228 -7.14 -19.52 3.09
CA LYS A 228 -7.98 -18.65 3.94
C LYS A 228 -8.37 -17.36 3.21
N LEU A 229 -7.57 -16.95 2.22
CA LEU A 229 -7.81 -15.87 1.30
C LEU A 229 -7.98 -16.45 -0.10
N LYS A 230 -9.16 -16.28 -0.71
CA LYS A 230 -9.37 -16.51 -2.15
C LYS A 230 -9.29 -15.15 -2.82
N LEU A 231 -8.18 -14.89 -3.50
CA LEU A 231 -8.08 -13.79 -4.45
C LEU A 231 -8.79 -14.16 -5.75
#